data_8ba96a782ced6f084d2a2fad40f0c4df
#
_entry.id   8ba96a782ced6f084d2a2fad40f0c4df
#
_cell.length_a   1.000
_cell.length_b   1.000
_cell.length_c   1.000
_cell.angle_alpha   90.00
_cell.angle_beta   90.00
_cell.angle_gamma   90.00
#
_symmetry.space_group_name_H-M   'P 1'
#
loop_
_entity.id
_entity.type
_entity.pdbx_description
1 polymer ?
#
loop_
_entity_poly.entity_id
_entity_poly.type
_entity_poly.pdbx_seq_one_letter_code
_entity_poly.pdbx_strand_id
1 'polypeptide(L)'
;MKSIHLRGRVRLGCFLLLFGNVLMLSAERAETWWALQSLKRPAIPQEASKFPGWASNPIDRFIALKYLQHGFAPAPQADRVSLIRRASFDLTGLPPSPTEVAAFLNDDSSNAFADVVARLLGSPRYGERWARHWMDVVHYAET
;
A
#
# COMPACT_ATOMS: atom_id res chain seq x y z
N MET A 1 0.90 -67.65 17.59
CA MET A 1 1.64 -66.69 16.76
C MET A 1 0.71 -65.95 15.78
N LYS A 2 -0.26 -65.12 16.22
CA LYS A 2 -1.18 -64.41 15.31
C LYS A 2 -1.58 -62.97 15.77
N SER A 3 -0.83 -62.34 16.69
CA SER A 3 -1.28 -61.01 17.25
C SER A 3 -0.41 -59.79 16.88
N ILE A 4 0.66 -59.99 16.10
CA ILE A 4 1.64 -58.91 15.81
C ILE A 4 1.23 -58.09 14.56
N HIS A 5 0.48 -58.66 13.61
CA HIS A 5 0.11 -57.98 12.37
C HIS A 5 -1.02 -56.93 12.51
N LEU A 6 -1.86 -57.02 13.55
CA LEU A 6 -2.99 -56.11 13.70
C LEU A 6 -2.57 -54.75 14.25
N ARG A 7 -1.54 -54.70 15.12
CA ARG A 7 -1.06 -53.43 15.73
C ARG A 7 -0.35 -52.50 14.72
N GLY A 8 0.31 -53.06 13.69
CA GLY A 8 0.97 -52.25 12.66
C GLY A 8 -0.01 -51.58 11.70
N ARG A 9 -1.09 -52.25 11.34
CA ARG A 9 -2.13 -51.71 10.43
C ARG A 9 -2.94 -50.55 11.06
N VAL A 10 -3.23 -50.62 12.36
CA VAL A 10 -3.94 -49.54 13.09
C VAL A 10 -3.04 -48.30 13.19
N ARG A 11 -1.74 -48.46 13.45
CA ARG A 11 -0.81 -47.32 13.53
C ARG A 11 -0.64 -46.60 12.19
N LEU A 12 -0.57 -47.33 11.09
CA LEU A 12 -0.45 -46.75 9.74
C LEU A 12 -1.75 -46.02 9.33
N GLY A 13 -2.90 -46.59 9.65
CA GLY A 13 -4.20 -45.97 9.38
C GLY A 13 -4.41 -44.67 10.16
N CYS A 14 -4.03 -44.62 11.44
CA CYS A 14 -4.10 -43.37 12.24
C CYS A 14 -3.14 -42.28 11.72
N PHE A 15 -1.95 -42.69 11.25
CA PHE A 15 -0.98 -41.73 10.71
C PHE A 15 -1.47 -41.11 9.40
N LEU A 16 -2.06 -41.91 8.51
CA LEU A 16 -2.65 -41.43 7.25
C LEU A 16 -3.88 -40.54 7.48
N LEU A 17 -4.72 -40.84 8.47
CA LEU A 17 -5.87 -40.01 8.83
C LEU A 17 -5.43 -38.66 9.44
N LEU A 18 -4.40 -38.65 10.29
CA LEU A 18 -3.86 -37.39 10.86
C LEU A 18 -3.20 -36.52 9.79
N PHE A 19 -2.44 -37.14 8.86
CA PHE A 19 -1.81 -36.39 7.77
C PHE A 19 -2.83 -35.83 6.77
N GLY A 20 -3.89 -36.59 6.47
CA GLY A 20 -5.00 -36.14 5.63
C GLY A 20 -5.74 -34.94 6.24
N ASN A 21 -5.99 -34.94 7.54
CA ASN A 21 -6.64 -33.80 8.24
C ASN A 21 -5.75 -32.55 8.26
N VAL A 22 -4.44 -32.67 8.43
CA VAL A 22 -3.51 -31.53 8.41
C VAL A 22 -3.44 -30.91 7.02
N LEU A 23 -3.44 -31.72 5.96
CA LEU A 23 -3.46 -31.22 4.57
C LEU A 23 -4.78 -30.51 4.23
N MET A 24 -5.93 -31.04 4.70
CA MET A 24 -7.23 -30.40 4.48
C MET A 24 -7.35 -29.07 5.23
N LEU A 25 -6.91 -28.98 6.49
CA LEU A 25 -6.90 -27.71 7.23
C LEU A 25 -5.99 -26.65 6.59
N SER A 26 -4.89 -27.07 5.97
CA SER A 26 -3.97 -26.16 5.28
C SER A 26 -4.57 -25.63 3.98
N ALA A 27 -5.29 -26.47 3.23
CA ALA A 27 -5.97 -26.08 2.00
C ALA A 27 -7.13 -25.11 2.28
N GLU A 28 -7.93 -25.36 3.30
CA GLU A 28 -9.04 -24.49 3.70
C GLU A 28 -8.55 -23.10 4.15
N ARG A 29 -7.42 -23.01 4.84
CA ARG A 29 -6.79 -21.74 5.19
C ARG A 29 -6.29 -20.97 3.98
N ALA A 30 -5.78 -21.65 2.94
CA ALA A 30 -5.32 -21.01 1.72
C ALA A 30 -6.48 -20.38 0.93
N GLU A 31 -7.65 -21.03 0.89
CA GLU A 31 -8.84 -20.52 0.21
C GLU A 31 -9.44 -19.26 0.87
N THR A 32 -9.29 -19.12 2.20
CA THR A 32 -9.82 -17.98 2.94
C THR A 32 -8.87 -16.81 3.03
N TRP A 33 -7.57 -16.99 2.80
CA TRP A 33 -6.60 -15.91 2.94
C TRP A 33 -6.65 -14.95 1.74
N TRP A 34 -6.98 -13.69 2.01
CA TRP A 34 -7.18 -12.66 0.99
C TRP A 34 -6.01 -12.52 0.02
N ALA A 35 -4.75 -12.70 0.48
CA ALA A 35 -3.54 -12.57 -0.34
C ALA A 35 -3.38 -13.68 -1.39
N LEU A 36 -4.06 -14.82 -1.21
CA LEU A 36 -4.01 -15.97 -2.13
C LEU A 36 -5.23 -16.02 -3.06
N GLN A 37 -6.18 -15.10 -2.90
CA GLN A 37 -7.35 -15.03 -3.77
C GLN A 37 -7.05 -14.24 -5.04
N SER A 38 -7.75 -14.59 -6.11
CA SER A 38 -7.69 -13.83 -7.36
C SER A 38 -8.05 -12.37 -7.13
N LEU A 39 -7.29 -11.45 -7.72
CA LEU A 39 -7.54 -10.01 -7.61
C LEU A 39 -8.94 -9.67 -8.15
N LYS A 40 -9.73 -9.03 -7.32
CA LYS A 40 -11.06 -8.51 -7.69
C LYS A 40 -11.04 -7.00 -7.55
N ARG A 41 -11.51 -6.31 -8.59
CA ARG A 41 -11.67 -4.85 -8.52
C ARG A 41 -12.91 -4.52 -7.67
N PRO A 42 -12.75 -3.88 -6.51
CA PRO A 42 -13.89 -3.54 -5.66
C PRO A 42 -14.72 -2.43 -6.31
N ALA A 43 -16.01 -2.37 -5.97
CA ALA A 43 -16.86 -1.25 -6.34
C ALA A 43 -16.39 0.02 -5.60
N ILE A 44 -16.36 1.14 -6.31
CA ILE A 44 -15.95 2.43 -5.73
C ILE A 44 -17.09 2.94 -4.84
N PRO A 45 -16.82 3.23 -3.54
CA PRO A 45 -17.84 3.76 -2.64
C PRO A 45 -18.41 5.09 -3.12
N GLN A 46 -19.74 5.26 -2.99
CA GLN A 46 -20.42 6.50 -3.37
C GLN A 46 -20.61 7.47 -2.19
N GLU A 47 -20.48 6.99 -0.96
CA GLU A 47 -20.63 7.74 0.29
C GLU A 47 -19.63 8.89 0.44
N ALA A 48 -18.58 8.88 -0.34
CA ALA A 48 -17.56 9.93 -0.41
C ALA A 48 -18.14 11.33 -0.78
N SER A 49 -19.38 11.38 -1.31
CA SER A 49 -20.09 12.64 -1.60
C SER A 49 -20.30 13.53 -0.36
N LYS A 50 -20.16 12.98 0.87
CA LYS A 50 -20.20 13.75 2.12
C LYS A 50 -18.99 14.65 2.34
N PHE A 51 -17.91 14.47 1.58
CA PHE A 51 -16.72 15.34 1.59
C PHE A 51 -16.51 15.99 0.22
N PRO A 52 -17.34 17.00 -0.15
CA PRO A 52 -17.28 17.63 -1.45
C PRO A 52 -15.91 18.30 -1.67
N GLY A 53 -15.34 18.11 -2.86
CA GLY A 53 -14.03 18.66 -3.24
C GLY A 53 -12.81 17.94 -2.70
N TRP A 54 -12.96 17.01 -1.73
CA TRP A 54 -11.83 16.25 -1.19
C TRP A 54 -11.65 14.90 -1.88
N ALA A 55 -12.71 14.13 -2.05
CA ALA A 55 -12.67 12.77 -2.62
C ALA A 55 -12.71 12.80 -4.16
N SER A 56 -11.66 13.31 -4.79
CA SER A 56 -11.60 13.52 -6.24
C SER A 56 -11.25 12.25 -7.04
N ASN A 57 -10.54 11.31 -6.45
CA ASN A 57 -10.12 10.06 -7.09
C ASN A 57 -10.68 8.82 -6.37
N PRO A 58 -10.60 7.61 -6.99
CA PRO A 58 -11.10 6.38 -6.37
C PRO A 58 -10.48 6.05 -5.02
N ILE A 59 -9.19 6.31 -4.81
CA ILE A 59 -8.49 6.03 -3.55
C ILE A 59 -9.08 6.89 -2.44
N ASP A 60 -9.26 8.19 -2.70
CA ASP A 60 -9.88 9.12 -1.74
C ASP A 60 -11.27 8.64 -1.30
N ARG A 61 -12.03 8.03 -2.22
CA ARG A 61 -13.37 7.51 -1.89
C ARG A 61 -13.34 6.34 -0.91
N PHE A 62 -12.36 5.44 -1.03
CA PHE A 62 -12.18 4.37 -0.04
C PHE A 62 -11.73 4.92 1.32
N ILE A 63 -10.86 5.93 1.32
CA ILE A 63 -10.43 6.62 2.56
C ILE A 63 -11.61 7.37 3.18
N ALA A 64 -12.41 8.09 2.37
CA ALA A 64 -13.61 8.79 2.83
C ALA A 64 -14.61 7.86 3.53
N LEU A 65 -14.83 6.66 2.98
CA LEU A 65 -15.68 5.65 3.61
C LEU A 65 -15.16 5.29 5.01
N LYS A 66 -13.84 5.10 5.15
CA LYS A 66 -13.22 4.83 6.46
C LYS A 66 -13.37 6.00 7.43
N TYR A 67 -13.19 7.22 6.98
CA TYR A 67 -13.40 8.41 7.79
C TYR A 67 -14.83 8.47 8.33
N LEU A 68 -15.83 8.22 7.47
CA LEU A 68 -17.23 8.18 7.88
C LEU A 68 -17.52 7.09 8.91
N GLN A 69 -16.95 5.90 8.74
CA GLN A 69 -17.13 4.80 9.68
C GLN A 69 -16.57 5.09 11.07
N HIS A 70 -15.53 5.92 11.16
CA HIS A 70 -14.86 6.28 12.41
C HIS A 70 -15.22 7.68 12.92
N GLY A 71 -16.12 8.40 12.26
CA GLY A 71 -16.51 9.76 12.65
C GLY A 71 -15.40 10.81 12.43
N PHE A 72 -14.47 10.56 11.52
CA PHE A 72 -13.41 11.50 11.17
C PHE A 72 -13.80 12.38 9.99
N ALA A 73 -13.11 13.51 9.87
CA ALA A 73 -13.17 14.39 8.72
C ALA A 73 -11.77 14.60 8.15
N PRO A 74 -11.63 14.83 6.82
CA PRO A 74 -10.37 15.22 6.23
C PRO A 74 -9.82 16.49 6.87
N ALA A 75 -8.50 16.52 7.08
CA ALA A 75 -7.85 17.76 7.49
C ALA A 75 -7.89 18.80 6.38
N PRO A 76 -7.82 20.10 6.71
CA PRO A 76 -7.67 21.16 5.71
C PRO A 76 -6.43 20.93 4.83
N GLN A 77 -6.46 21.47 3.62
CA GLN A 77 -5.30 21.45 2.75
C GLN A 77 -4.10 22.13 3.42
N ALA A 78 -2.93 21.53 3.32
CA ALA A 78 -1.70 22.11 3.82
C ALA A 78 -1.36 23.42 3.09
N ASP A 79 -0.68 24.34 3.77
CA ASP A 79 -0.16 25.55 3.16
C ASP A 79 0.87 25.25 2.06
N ARG A 80 1.11 26.23 1.19
CA ARG A 80 1.96 26.07 -0.01
C ARG A 80 3.41 25.71 0.34
N VAL A 81 3.96 26.26 1.43
CA VAL A 81 5.33 25.93 1.89
C VAL A 81 5.41 24.47 2.33
N SER A 82 4.42 24.03 3.10
CA SER A 82 4.32 22.63 3.53
C SER A 82 4.13 21.68 2.35
N LEU A 83 3.34 22.06 1.32
CA LEU A 83 3.12 21.23 0.12
C LEU A 83 4.41 21.02 -0.65
N ILE A 84 5.13 22.09 -1.02
CA ILE A 84 6.39 21.95 -1.78
C ILE A 84 7.45 21.20 -0.98
N ARG A 85 7.53 21.45 0.35
CA ARG A 85 8.47 20.74 1.22
C ARG A 85 8.19 19.24 1.23
N ARG A 86 6.94 18.84 1.42
CA ARG A 86 6.54 17.42 1.42
C ARG A 86 6.83 16.75 0.08
N ALA A 87 6.39 17.37 -1.03
CA ALA A 87 6.63 16.83 -2.36
C ALA A 87 8.13 16.66 -2.66
N SER A 88 8.98 17.63 -2.27
CA SER A 88 10.43 17.54 -2.48
C SER A 88 11.05 16.40 -1.68
N PHE A 89 10.74 16.27 -0.39
CA PHE A 89 11.25 15.17 0.43
C PHE A 89 10.77 13.80 -0.04
N ASP A 90 9.50 13.68 -0.41
CA ASP A 90 8.94 12.41 -0.84
C ASP A 90 9.53 11.95 -2.17
N LEU A 91 9.67 12.85 -3.15
CA LEU A 91 10.12 12.50 -4.49
C LEU A 91 11.65 12.47 -4.62
N THR A 92 12.37 13.38 -3.97
CA THR A 92 13.83 13.50 -4.17
C THR A 92 14.66 13.20 -2.92
N GLY A 93 14.03 13.12 -1.75
CA GLY A 93 14.69 12.97 -0.46
C GLY A 93 15.40 14.24 0.04
N LEU A 94 15.27 15.35 -0.66
CA LEU A 94 15.95 16.63 -0.38
C LEU A 94 14.95 17.75 -0.12
N PRO A 95 15.29 18.77 0.69
CA PRO A 95 14.46 19.96 0.82
C PRO A 95 14.48 20.79 -0.46
N PRO A 96 13.40 21.55 -0.74
CA PRO A 96 13.43 22.51 -1.83
C PRO A 96 14.40 23.67 -1.50
N SER A 97 15.03 24.25 -2.52
CA SER A 97 15.80 25.45 -2.36
C SER A 97 14.91 26.68 -2.06
N PRO A 98 15.46 27.73 -1.43
CA PRO A 98 14.71 28.97 -1.22
C PRO A 98 14.14 29.57 -2.51
N THR A 99 14.86 29.46 -3.62
CA THR A 99 14.43 29.95 -4.93
C THR A 99 13.21 29.17 -5.44
N GLU A 100 13.19 27.83 -5.28
CA GLU A 100 12.07 26.99 -5.67
C GLU A 100 10.83 27.27 -4.83
N VAL A 101 11.01 27.50 -3.53
CA VAL A 101 9.92 27.90 -2.64
C VAL A 101 9.33 29.23 -3.07
N ALA A 102 10.20 30.25 -3.31
CA ALA A 102 9.76 31.57 -3.75
C ALA A 102 9.01 31.51 -5.10
N ALA A 103 9.55 30.78 -6.07
CA ALA A 103 8.92 30.58 -7.37
C ALA A 103 7.51 29.96 -7.22
N PHE A 104 7.38 28.92 -6.43
CA PHE A 104 6.09 28.27 -6.19
C PHE A 104 5.11 29.18 -5.44
N LEU A 105 5.55 29.97 -4.45
CA LEU A 105 4.70 30.87 -3.72
C LEU A 105 4.15 32.02 -4.60
N ASN A 106 4.92 32.45 -5.59
CA ASN A 106 4.55 33.53 -6.53
C ASN A 106 3.78 33.04 -7.77
N ASP A 107 3.60 31.73 -7.94
CA ASP A 107 2.87 31.16 -9.07
C ASP A 107 1.40 30.96 -8.71
N ASP A 108 0.52 31.83 -9.15
CA ASP A 108 -0.92 31.77 -8.90
C ASP A 108 -1.69 30.89 -9.90
N SER A 109 -1.00 30.18 -10.78
CA SER A 109 -1.64 29.28 -11.75
C SER A 109 -2.34 28.11 -11.06
N SER A 110 -3.43 27.64 -11.64
CA SER A 110 -4.16 26.45 -11.15
C SER A 110 -3.30 25.17 -11.17
N ASN A 111 -2.25 25.15 -11.98
CA ASN A 111 -1.36 24.01 -12.18
C ASN A 111 -0.05 24.11 -11.39
N ALA A 112 0.18 25.20 -10.64
CA ALA A 112 1.46 25.46 -9.95
C ALA A 112 2.00 24.26 -9.17
N PHE A 113 1.16 23.54 -8.43
CA PHE A 113 1.59 22.36 -7.69
C PHE A 113 1.88 21.15 -8.60
N ALA A 114 1.07 20.97 -9.64
CA ALA A 114 1.30 19.89 -10.62
C ALA A 114 2.64 20.09 -11.37
N ASP A 115 2.98 21.34 -11.71
CA ASP A 115 4.23 21.69 -12.37
C ASP A 115 5.46 21.45 -11.47
N VAL A 116 5.33 21.76 -10.16
CA VAL A 116 6.35 21.39 -9.15
C VAL A 116 6.55 19.88 -9.13
N VAL A 117 5.47 19.11 -9.06
CA VAL A 117 5.55 17.63 -9.04
C VAL A 117 6.17 17.09 -10.33
N ALA A 118 5.75 17.58 -11.49
CA ALA A 118 6.31 17.17 -12.79
C ALA A 118 7.81 17.44 -12.87
N ARG A 119 8.27 18.61 -12.41
CA ARG A 119 9.69 18.97 -12.36
C ARG A 119 10.48 18.04 -11.42
N LEU A 120 9.95 17.74 -10.24
CA LEU A 120 10.61 16.83 -9.29
C LEU A 120 10.71 15.40 -9.84
N LEU A 121 9.67 14.91 -10.51
CA LEU A 121 9.67 13.59 -11.17
C LEU A 121 10.67 13.52 -12.33
N GLY A 122 10.90 14.63 -13.05
CA GLY A 122 11.92 14.73 -14.09
C GLY A 122 13.36 14.90 -13.57
N SER A 123 13.56 15.04 -12.26
CA SER A 123 14.88 15.23 -11.66
C SER A 123 15.66 13.91 -11.58
N PRO A 124 16.98 13.87 -11.84
CA PRO A 124 17.82 12.71 -11.53
C PRO A 124 17.73 12.26 -10.07
N ARG A 125 17.50 13.18 -9.15
CA ARG A 125 17.34 12.89 -7.73
C ARG A 125 16.13 11.99 -7.42
N TYR A 126 15.08 12.04 -8.23
CA TYR A 126 13.97 11.11 -8.14
C TYR A 126 14.44 9.67 -8.38
N GLY A 127 15.23 9.44 -9.41
CA GLY A 127 15.81 8.12 -9.69
C GLY A 127 16.70 7.62 -8.56
N GLU A 128 17.58 8.47 -8.01
CA GLU A 128 18.44 8.14 -6.87
C GLU A 128 17.62 7.76 -5.63
N ARG A 129 16.57 8.52 -5.33
CA ARG A 129 15.66 8.26 -4.21
C ARG A 129 14.91 6.94 -4.36
N TRP A 130 14.38 6.67 -5.56
CA TRP A 130 13.58 5.48 -5.83
C TRP A 130 14.42 4.21 -6.03
N ALA A 131 15.67 4.34 -6.48
CA ALA A 131 16.59 3.21 -6.54
C ALA A 131 16.73 2.50 -5.20
N ARG A 132 16.68 3.24 -4.09
CA ARG A 132 16.74 2.67 -2.73
C ARG A 132 15.56 1.71 -2.46
N HIS A 133 14.34 2.07 -2.86
CA HIS A 133 13.18 1.19 -2.70
C HIS A 133 13.33 -0.11 -3.51
N TRP A 134 13.91 -0.03 -4.72
CA TRP A 134 14.20 -1.22 -5.52
C TRP A 134 15.30 -2.08 -4.88
N MET A 135 16.33 -1.47 -4.32
CA MET A 135 17.39 -2.20 -3.60
C MET A 135 16.81 -2.94 -2.39
N ASP A 136 15.89 -2.32 -1.65
CA ASP A 136 15.21 -2.97 -0.52
C ASP A 136 14.40 -4.21 -0.98
N VAL A 137 13.70 -4.11 -2.11
CA VAL A 137 12.92 -5.23 -2.68
C VAL A 137 13.80 -6.42 -3.08
N VAL A 138 14.99 -6.15 -3.61
CA VAL A 138 15.94 -7.21 -4.03
C VAL A 138 16.93 -7.60 -2.93
N HIS A 139 16.71 -7.10 -1.70
CA HIS A 139 17.59 -7.35 -0.55
C HIS A 139 19.05 -6.99 -0.79
N TYR A 140 19.31 -5.95 -1.59
CA TYR A 140 20.64 -5.46 -1.84
C TYR A 140 21.15 -4.67 -0.63
N ALA A 141 22.33 -5.06 -0.11
CA ALA A 141 23.04 -4.32 0.92
C ALA A 141 24.49 -4.10 0.50
N GLU A 142 24.99 -2.88 0.62
CA GLU A 142 26.43 -2.63 0.56
C GLU A 142 27.04 -3.07 1.89
N THR A 143 28.02 -3.97 1.82
CA THR A 143 28.84 -4.44 2.95
C THR A 143 30.10 -3.61 3.09
#